data_16204b5c3729f663d5774bbf7cce51c2
#
_entry.id   16204b5c3729f663d5774bbf7cce51c2
#
_cell.length_a   1.000
_cell.length_b   1.000
_cell.length_c   1.000
_cell.angle_alpha   90.00
_cell.angle_beta   90.00
_cell.angle_gamma   90.00
#
_symmetry.space_group_name_H-M   'P 1'
#
loop_
_entity.id
_entity.type
_entity.pdbx_description
1 polymer ?
#
loop_
_entity_poly.entity_id
_entity_poly.type
_entity_poly.pdbx_seq_one_letter_code
_entity_poly.pdbx_strand_id
1 'polypeptide(L)'
;MYRLGRGPRSEVLPEIARHRQATRTLRIWSAACSSGQEPYSLAMLLLEAGYRNWNIQILGTDLSSQILERAGAGRYLQIEISRGLPASLLVKYFERAGLDWQIKDEVRRLVRFSPLDLRQGLRALGPFDLVLCRNVLIYFDLETRRGILAGIRGVLAPGGYLMLGASETTFNLDNSFARKTVRNTVVYQAQAATP
;
A
#
# COMPACT_ATOMS: atom_id res chain seq x y z
N MET A 1 -0.62 11.40 8.22
CA MET A 1 0.27 10.27 7.94
C MET A 1 -0.21 9.05 8.72
N TYR A 2 -0.19 7.86 8.15
CA TYR A 2 -0.74 6.68 8.82
C TYR A 2 0.12 6.28 10.03
N ARG A 3 -0.53 5.87 11.14
CA ARG A 3 0.18 5.37 12.32
C ARG A 3 1.12 4.23 11.92
N LEU A 4 2.42 4.47 12.04
CA LEU A 4 3.50 3.49 11.81
C LEU A 4 3.74 2.58 13.04
N GLY A 5 2.84 2.63 14.04
CA GLY A 5 2.89 1.74 15.19
C GLY A 5 2.59 0.28 14.81
N ARG A 6 2.63 -0.63 15.80
CA ARG A 6 2.31 -2.06 15.70
C ARG A 6 0.93 -2.27 15.08
N GLY A 7 0.84 -2.12 13.76
CA GLY A 7 -0.37 -2.22 12.96
C GLY A 7 -0.26 -3.39 11.98
N PRO A 8 -1.34 -3.66 11.27
CA PRO A 8 -1.51 -4.82 10.39
C PRO A 8 -0.38 -5.03 9.38
N ARG A 9 0.21 -3.94 8.93
CA ARG A 9 1.28 -3.96 7.93
C ARG A 9 2.57 -4.56 8.47
N SER A 10 2.90 -4.29 9.74
CA SER A 10 4.11 -4.82 10.38
C SER A 10 4.03 -6.33 10.63
N GLU A 11 2.86 -6.93 10.50
CA GLU A 11 2.61 -8.34 10.82
C GLU A 11 2.49 -9.21 9.56
N VAL A 12 1.91 -8.67 8.50
CA VAL A 12 1.81 -9.34 7.19
C VAL A 12 3.14 -9.31 6.44
N LEU A 13 3.90 -8.22 6.55
CA LEU A 13 5.18 -8.08 5.86
C LEU A 13 6.20 -9.20 6.18
N PRO A 14 6.40 -9.66 7.43
CA PRO A 14 7.30 -10.78 7.72
C PRO A 14 6.86 -12.09 7.07
N GLU A 15 5.55 -12.35 6.93
CA GLU A 15 5.03 -13.52 6.24
C GLU A 15 5.33 -13.45 4.73
N ILE A 16 5.04 -12.32 4.10
CA ILE A 16 5.37 -12.07 2.69
C ILE A 16 6.89 -12.21 2.47
N ALA A 17 7.68 -11.60 3.34
CA ALA A 17 9.14 -11.63 3.23
C ALA A 17 9.71 -13.05 3.31
N ARG A 18 9.15 -13.93 4.15
CA ARG A 18 9.55 -15.34 4.18
C ARG A 18 9.37 -16.02 2.82
N HIS A 19 8.26 -15.77 2.14
CA HIS A 19 7.99 -16.32 0.80
C HIS A 19 8.90 -15.72 -0.29
N ARG A 20 9.46 -14.53 -0.05
CA ARG A 20 10.32 -13.80 -0.98
C ARG A 20 11.81 -13.82 -0.61
N GLN A 21 12.19 -14.62 0.38
CA GLN A 21 13.58 -14.68 0.88
C GLN A 21 14.60 -15.01 -0.21
N ALA A 22 14.27 -15.90 -1.14
CA ALA A 22 15.16 -16.29 -2.24
C ALA A 22 15.39 -15.16 -3.25
N THR A 23 14.34 -14.40 -3.57
CA THR A 23 14.41 -13.31 -4.58
C THR A 23 14.76 -11.97 -3.98
N ARG A 24 14.53 -11.77 -2.67
CA ARG A 24 14.65 -10.49 -1.96
C ARG A 24 13.96 -9.34 -2.69
N THR A 25 12.80 -9.63 -3.29
CA THR A 25 12.00 -8.66 -4.03
C THR A 25 10.62 -8.57 -3.41
N LEU A 26 10.18 -7.33 -3.14
CA LEU A 26 8.83 -7.02 -2.66
C LEU A 26 8.16 -6.04 -3.61
N ARG A 27 7.00 -6.42 -4.13
CA ARG A 27 6.17 -5.60 -5.00
C ARG A 27 4.86 -5.28 -4.30
N ILE A 28 4.62 -4.01 -4.03
CA ILE A 28 3.47 -3.54 -3.26
C ILE A 28 2.73 -2.48 -4.08
N TRP A 29 1.41 -2.53 -4.04
CA TRP A 29 0.57 -1.53 -4.67
C TRP A 29 -0.32 -0.85 -3.63
N SER A 30 -0.27 0.48 -3.56
CA SER A 30 -1.19 1.33 -2.81
C SER A 30 -2.16 1.96 -3.81
N ALA A 31 -3.37 1.40 -3.89
CA ALA A 31 -4.45 1.83 -4.77
C ALA A 31 -5.21 3.00 -4.13
N ALA A 32 -5.51 4.05 -4.92
CA ALA A 32 -6.07 5.31 -4.43
C ALA A 32 -5.24 5.92 -3.30
N CYS A 33 -3.95 6.13 -3.57
CA CYS A 33 -2.94 6.51 -2.57
C CYS A 33 -3.01 7.98 -2.14
N SER A 34 -3.87 8.79 -2.78
CA SER A 34 -4.01 10.23 -2.52
C SER A 34 -2.63 10.95 -2.56
N SER A 35 -2.33 11.78 -1.59
CA SER A 35 -1.06 12.53 -1.50
C SER A 35 0.17 11.69 -1.12
N GLY A 36 0.13 10.36 -1.24
CA GLY A 36 1.28 9.48 -1.10
C GLY A 36 1.70 9.13 0.33
N GLN A 37 0.95 9.51 1.33
CA GLN A 37 1.28 9.25 2.74
C GLN A 37 1.30 7.74 3.06
N GLU A 38 0.42 6.95 2.45
CA GLU A 38 0.35 5.51 2.67
C GLU A 38 1.56 4.79 2.07
N PRO A 39 1.90 4.93 0.78
CA PRO A 39 3.06 4.26 0.22
C PRO A 39 4.38 4.69 0.87
N TYR A 40 4.56 5.95 1.23
CA TYR A 40 5.75 6.39 1.95
C TYR A 40 5.83 5.82 3.38
N SER A 41 4.70 5.69 4.06
CA SER A 41 4.65 5.02 5.36
C SER A 41 5.07 3.55 5.27
N LEU A 42 4.68 2.86 4.19
CA LEU A 42 5.13 1.50 3.91
C LEU A 42 6.62 1.43 3.62
N ALA A 43 7.14 2.35 2.81
CA ALA A 43 8.57 2.41 2.51
C ALA A 43 9.41 2.56 3.78
N MET A 44 9.04 3.52 4.66
CA MET A 44 9.70 3.70 5.95
C MET A 44 9.62 2.45 6.83
N LEU A 45 8.44 1.81 6.91
CA LEU A 45 8.25 0.59 7.68
C LEU A 45 9.15 -0.55 7.20
N LEU A 46 9.30 -0.73 5.89
CA LEU A 46 10.18 -1.74 5.30
C LEU A 46 11.66 -1.46 5.61
N LEU A 47 12.08 -0.20 5.53
CA LEU A 47 13.43 0.20 5.91
C LEU A 47 13.72 -0.06 7.40
N GLU A 48 12.76 0.22 8.29
CA GLU A 48 12.88 -0.05 9.73
C GLU A 48 12.86 -1.55 10.06
N ALA A 49 12.15 -2.35 9.26
CA ALA A 49 12.09 -3.80 9.40
C ALA A 49 13.35 -4.52 8.87
N GLY A 50 14.35 -3.80 8.37
CA GLY A 50 15.63 -4.36 7.93
C GLY A 50 15.68 -4.78 6.46
N TYR A 51 14.70 -4.41 5.64
CA TYR A 51 14.66 -4.78 4.22
C TYR A 51 15.43 -3.81 3.30
N ARG A 52 16.40 -3.04 3.81
CA ARG A 52 17.20 -2.08 3.02
C ARG A 52 17.89 -2.68 1.80
N ASN A 53 18.35 -3.93 1.93
CA ASN A 53 19.06 -4.64 0.87
C ASN A 53 18.15 -5.47 -0.03
N TRP A 54 16.84 -5.21 0.01
CA TRP A 54 15.86 -5.84 -0.83
C TRP A 54 15.48 -4.93 -2.00
N ASN A 55 15.10 -5.54 -3.13
CA ASN A 55 14.48 -4.82 -4.23
C ASN A 55 13.02 -4.51 -3.89
N ILE A 56 12.80 -3.35 -3.26
CA ILE A 56 11.47 -2.89 -2.86
C ILE A 56 10.90 -2.01 -3.97
N GLN A 57 9.72 -2.36 -4.46
CA GLN A 57 8.98 -1.63 -5.47
C GLN A 57 7.57 -1.33 -4.94
N ILE A 58 7.29 -0.07 -4.67
CA ILE A 58 5.97 0.37 -4.22
C ILE A 58 5.36 1.22 -5.33
N LEU A 59 4.22 0.80 -5.85
CA LEU A 59 3.41 1.57 -6.79
C LEU A 59 2.31 2.28 -6.02
N GLY A 60 2.25 3.60 -6.11
CA GLY A 60 1.12 4.42 -5.66
C GLY A 60 0.29 4.83 -6.87
N THR A 61 -1.02 4.60 -6.85
CA THR A 61 -1.89 5.07 -7.93
C THR A 61 -3.08 5.85 -7.40
N ASP A 62 -3.52 6.82 -8.18
CA ASP A 62 -4.73 7.60 -7.92
C ASP A 62 -5.34 8.04 -9.25
N LEU A 63 -6.62 8.41 -9.23
CA LEU A 63 -7.29 8.95 -10.41
C LEU A 63 -6.82 10.38 -10.73
N SER A 64 -6.48 11.17 -9.71
CA SER A 64 -6.09 12.57 -9.83
C SER A 64 -4.60 12.73 -10.10
N SER A 65 -4.23 13.16 -11.30
CA SER A 65 -2.83 13.49 -11.65
C SER A 65 -2.27 14.57 -10.72
N GLN A 66 -3.07 15.57 -10.38
CA GLN A 66 -2.66 16.67 -9.50
C GLN A 66 -2.26 16.18 -8.09
N ILE A 67 -3.02 15.24 -7.53
CA ILE A 67 -2.67 14.68 -6.21
C ILE A 67 -1.41 13.81 -6.30
N LEU A 68 -1.19 13.14 -7.44
CA LEU A 68 0.01 12.35 -7.68
C LEU A 68 1.26 13.20 -7.87
N GLU A 69 1.17 14.38 -8.50
CA GLU A 69 2.26 15.35 -8.54
C GLU A 69 2.68 15.77 -7.14
N ARG A 70 1.70 16.07 -6.28
CA ARG A 70 1.94 16.37 -4.87
C ARG A 70 2.57 15.17 -4.14
N ALA A 71 2.07 13.96 -4.39
CA ALA A 71 2.63 12.73 -3.82
C ALA A 71 4.09 12.54 -4.26
N GLY A 72 4.39 12.72 -5.55
CA GLY A 72 5.75 12.62 -6.10
C GLY A 72 6.71 13.68 -5.56
N ALA A 73 6.20 14.89 -5.30
CA ALA A 73 6.99 15.93 -4.63
C ALA A 73 7.43 15.53 -3.22
N GLY A 74 6.63 14.73 -2.51
CA GLY A 74 6.96 14.24 -1.17
C GLY A 74 7.09 15.34 -0.12
N ARG A 75 6.38 16.46 -0.30
CA ARG A 75 6.37 17.61 0.61
C ARG A 75 5.09 17.64 1.42
N TYR A 76 5.22 17.85 2.72
CA TYR A 76 4.11 17.80 3.67
C TYR A 76 4.18 18.93 4.69
N LEU A 77 3.03 19.49 5.00
CA LEU A 77 2.87 20.46 6.08
C LEU A 77 3.09 19.81 7.45
N GLN A 78 3.51 20.61 8.45
CA GLN A 78 3.66 20.12 9.83
C GLN A 78 2.41 19.40 10.34
N ILE A 79 1.22 19.90 10.05
CA ILE A 79 -0.04 19.31 10.50
C ILE A 79 -0.30 17.92 9.88
N GLU A 80 0.16 17.67 8.67
CA GLU A 80 0.02 16.37 7.99
C GLU A 80 0.96 15.34 8.61
N ILE A 81 2.17 15.76 8.93
CA ILE A 81 3.19 14.93 9.60
C ILE A 81 2.73 14.54 11.00
N SER A 82 2.21 15.50 11.77
CA SER A 82 1.82 15.31 13.18
C SER A 82 0.66 14.31 13.35
N ARG A 83 -0.07 13.99 12.28
CA ARG A 83 -1.21 13.05 12.31
C ARG A 83 -0.82 11.57 12.35
N GLY A 84 0.25 11.21 13.06
CA GLY A 84 0.58 9.82 13.37
C GLY A 84 1.95 9.34 12.95
N LEU A 85 2.85 10.21 12.46
CA LEU A 85 4.25 9.87 12.26
C LEU A 85 4.99 10.00 13.60
N PRO A 86 5.68 8.95 14.09
CA PRO A 86 6.54 9.05 15.25
C PRO A 86 7.68 10.07 15.03
N ALA A 87 8.00 10.86 16.06
CA ALA A 87 9.06 11.88 15.97
C ALA A 87 10.41 11.30 15.53
N SER A 88 10.75 10.08 15.97
CA SER A 88 11.97 9.39 15.57
C SER A 88 12.05 9.15 14.07
N LEU A 89 10.93 8.82 13.43
CA LEU A 89 10.87 8.61 11.97
C LEU A 89 10.85 9.94 11.21
N LEU A 90 10.28 10.98 11.79
CA LEU A 90 10.36 12.32 11.22
C LEU A 90 11.81 12.78 11.11
N VAL A 91 12.56 12.74 12.17
CA VAL A 91 13.99 13.14 12.18
C VAL A 91 14.81 12.26 11.22
N LYS A 92 14.51 10.97 11.16
CA LYS A 92 15.26 10.01 10.35
C LYS A 92 15.00 10.17 8.85
N TYR A 93 13.74 10.33 8.45
CA TYR A 93 13.31 10.20 7.05
C TYR A 93 12.83 11.49 6.40
N PHE A 94 12.84 12.59 7.14
CA PHE A 94 12.48 13.90 6.60
C PHE A 94 13.57 14.93 6.89
N GLU A 95 13.54 15.99 6.13
CA GLU A 95 14.33 17.20 6.32
C GLU A 95 13.45 18.44 6.22
N ARG A 96 13.87 19.52 6.83
CA ARG A 96 13.16 20.81 6.73
C ARG A 96 13.35 21.42 5.35
N ALA A 97 12.25 21.86 4.73
CA ALA A 97 12.22 22.58 3.46
C ALA A 97 11.36 23.84 3.62
N GLY A 98 11.95 24.87 4.24
CA GLY A 98 11.22 26.05 4.68
C GLY A 98 10.23 25.75 5.80
N LEU A 99 8.94 26.02 5.58
CA LEU A 99 7.86 25.70 6.53
C LEU A 99 7.39 24.25 6.43
N ASP A 100 7.78 23.54 5.36
CA ASP A 100 7.37 22.17 5.08
C ASP A 100 8.42 21.15 5.54
N TRP A 101 8.03 19.89 5.39
CA TRP A 101 8.89 18.73 5.54
C TRP A 101 9.03 18.01 4.20
N GLN A 102 10.25 17.79 3.75
CA GLN A 102 10.58 17.03 2.57
C GLN A 102 10.99 15.61 2.98
N ILE A 103 10.36 14.60 2.39
CA ILE A 103 10.78 13.22 2.59
C ILE A 103 12.09 12.95 1.85
N LYS A 104 13.04 12.26 2.50
CA LYS A 104 14.38 12.00 1.97
C LYS A 104 14.36 11.01 0.80
N ASP A 105 15.32 11.14 -0.08
CA ASP A 105 15.42 10.35 -1.31
C ASP A 105 15.52 8.84 -1.06
N GLU A 106 16.11 8.41 0.05
CA GLU A 106 16.18 6.98 0.40
C GLU A 106 14.79 6.32 0.55
N VAL A 107 13.76 7.11 0.89
CA VAL A 107 12.36 6.64 0.94
C VAL A 107 11.67 6.88 -0.39
N ARG A 108 11.86 8.06 -1.02
CA ARG A 108 11.21 8.45 -2.26
C ARG A 108 11.49 7.48 -3.40
N ARG A 109 12.73 7.04 -3.56
CA ARG A 109 13.15 6.12 -4.64
C ARG A 109 12.46 4.75 -4.59
N LEU A 110 11.89 4.36 -3.45
CA LEU A 110 11.16 3.10 -3.29
C LEU A 110 9.73 3.17 -3.82
N VAL A 111 9.23 4.38 -4.08
CA VAL A 111 7.84 4.63 -4.48
C VAL A 111 7.78 5.26 -5.86
N ARG A 112 6.95 4.69 -6.72
CA ARG A 112 6.57 5.28 -8.01
C ARG A 112 5.09 5.62 -8.00
N PHE A 113 4.73 6.71 -8.65
CA PHE A 113 3.36 7.15 -8.78
C PHE A 113 2.90 7.10 -10.24
N SER A 114 1.65 6.69 -10.47
CA SER A 114 1.05 6.62 -11.80
C SER A 114 -0.46 6.86 -11.73
N PRO A 115 -1.04 7.63 -12.65
CA PRO A 115 -2.48 7.77 -12.74
C PRO A 115 -3.12 6.42 -13.09
N LEU A 116 -4.23 6.10 -12.42
CA LEU A 116 -4.97 4.87 -12.67
C LEU A 116 -6.42 5.01 -12.21
N ASP A 117 -7.35 4.63 -13.08
CA ASP A 117 -8.73 4.38 -12.72
C ASP A 117 -8.89 2.91 -12.29
N LEU A 118 -9.33 2.68 -11.05
CA LEU A 118 -9.50 1.32 -10.51
C LEU A 118 -10.53 0.49 -11.28
N ARG A 119 -11.40 1.12 -12.06
CA ARG A 119 -12.42 0.47 -12.90
C ARG A 119 -11.81 -0.09 -14.20
N GLN A 120 -10.57 0.26 -14.54
CA GLN A 120 -9.98 -0.02 -15.85
C GLN A 120 -8.52 -0.45 -15.73
N GLY A 121 -8.09 -1.30 -16.65
CA GLY A 121 -6.67 -1.51 -16.94
C GLY A 121 -5.82 -2.27 -15.90
N LEU A 122 -6.42 -2.86 -14.87
CA LEU A 122 -5.65 -3.48 -13.79
C LEU A 122 -4.78 -4.66 -14.27
N ARG A 123 -5.20 -5.38 -15.31
CA ARG A 123 -4.49 -6.58 -15.82
C ARG A 123 -3.06 -6.32 -16.29
N ALA A 124 -2.73 -5.08 -16.65
CA ALA A 124 -1.38 -4.70 -17.07
C ALA A 124 -0.41 -4.49 -15.89
N LEU A 125 -0.92 -4.47 -14.67
CA LEU A 125 -0.15 -4.30 -13.44
C LEU A 125 0.27 -5.66 -12.88
N GLY A 126 1.16 -5.62 -11.91
CA GLY A 126 1.50 -6.80 -11.11
C GLY A 126 2.58 -7.72 -11.71
N PRO A 127 2.77 -8.91 -11.15
CA PRO A 127 2.12 -9.36 -9.92
C PRO A 127 2.62 -8.62 -8.66
N PHE A 128 1.73 -8.45 -7.67
CA PHE A 128 2.03 -7.82 -6.39
C PHE A 128 1.95 -8.81 -5.23
N ASP A 129 2.82 -8.65 -4.25
CA ASP A 129 2.80 -9.42 -3.00
C ASP A 129 1.77 -8.89 -2.02
N LEU A 130 1.53 -7.57 -2.08
CA LEU A 130 0.58 -6.86 -1.22
C LEU A 130 -0.10 -5.76 -2.02
N VAL A 131 -1.42 -5.71 -1.93
CA VAL A 131 -2.24 -4.59 -2.42
C VAL A 131 -2.95 -3.94 -1.23
N LEU A 132 -2.84 -2.62 -1.12
CA LEU A 132 -3.64 -1.81 -0.21
C LEU A 132 -4.69 -1.07 -1.04
N CYS A 133 -5.97 -1.38 -0.82
CA CYS A 133 -7.09 -0.69 -1.43
C CYS A 133 -8.01 -0.26 -0.28
N ARG A 134 -7.75 0.93 0.27
CA ARG A 134 -8.33 1.35 1.54
C ARG A 134 -9.08 2.66 1.43
N ASN A 135 -10.29 2.66 1.99
CA ASN A 135 -11.17 3.83 2.05
C ASN A 135 -11.51 4.41 0.66
N VAL A 136 -11.65 3.55 -0.32
CA VAL A 136 -11.97 3.91 -1.70
C VAL A 136 -13.15 3.10 -2.25
N LEU A 137 -13.29 1.83 -1.89
CA LEU A 137 -14.40 1.00 -2.37
C LEU A 137 -15.77 1.53 -1.90
N ILE A 138 -15.80 2.25 -0.78
CA ILE A 138 -17.00 2.88 -0.24
C ILE A 138 -17.67 3.87 -1.20
N TYR A 139 -16.96 4.38 -2.19
CA TYR A 139 -17.47 5.34 -3.18
C TYR A 139 -18.10 4.68 -4.41
N PHE A 140 -18.05 3.35 -4.53
CA PHE A 140 -18.53 2.61 -5.68
C PHE A 140 -19.79 1.80 -5.35
N ASP A 141 -20.62 1.55 -6.36
CA ASP A 141 -21.72 0.60 -6.28
C ASP A 141 -21.20 -0.86 -6.17
N LEU A 142 -22.13 -1.78 -5.94
CA LEU A 142 -21.84 -3.17 -5.69
C LEU A 142 -21.12 -3.85 -6.86
N GLU A 143 -21.58 -3.63 -8.08
CA GLU A 143 -21.02 -4.27 -9.28
C GLU A 143 -19.61 -3.74 -9.58
N THR A 144 -19.42 -2.43 -9.44
CA THR A 144 -18.10 -1.81 -9.59
C THR A 144 -17.13 -2.33 -8.54
N ARG A 145 -17.54 -2.51 -7.28
CA ARG A 145 -16.70 -3.12 -6.23
C ARG A 145 -16.27 -4.54 -6.59
N ARG A 146 -17.20 -5.35 -7.10
CA ARG A 146 -16.89 -6.71 -7.57
C ARG A 146 -15.85 -6.69 -8.69
N GLY A 147 -16.04 -5.83 -9.68
CA GLY A 147 -15.10 -5.66 -10.80
C GLY A 147 -13.68 -5.25 -10.32
N ILE A 148 -13.61 -4.29 -9.40
CA ILE A 148 -12.34 -3.85 -8.81
C ILE A 148 -11.66 -4.98 -8.04
N LEU A 149 -12.38 -5.70 -7.18
CA LEU A 149 -11.83 -6.82 -6.41
C LEU A 149 -11.34 -7.94 -7.32
N ALA A 150 -12.10 -8.32 -8.36
CA ALA A 150 -11.68 -9.29 -9.36
C ALA A 150 -10.42 -8.83 -10.11
N GLY A 151 -10.34 -7.54 -10.46
CA GLY A 151 -9.14 -6.95 -11.06
C GLY A 151 -7.93 -7.02 -10.13
N ILE A 152 -8.09 -6.66 -8.86
CA ILE A 152 -7.04 -6.77 -7.83
C ILE A 152 -6.61 -8.24 -7.65
N ARG A 153 -7.57 -9.17 -7.63
CA ARG A 153 -7.27 -10.60 -7.55
C ARG A 153 -6.36 -11.06 -8.70
N GLY A 154 -6.63 -10.57 -9.91
CA GLY A 154 -5.86 -10.91 -11.13
C GLY A 154 -4.43 -10.40 -11.13
N VAL A 155 -4.10 -9.38 -10.32
CA VAL A 155 -2.75 -8.79 -10.23
C VAL A 155 -2.02 -9.14 -8.93
N LEU A 156 -2.62 -9.91 -8.04
CA LEU A 156 -1.93 -10.46 -6.88
C LEU A 156 -1.12 -11.70 -7.27
N ALA A 157 0.08 -11.78 -6.73
CA ALA A 157 0.88 -13.00 -6.79
C ALA A 157 0.15 -14.15 -6.07
N PRO A 158 0.42 -15.42 -6.43
CA PRO A 158 -0.12 -16.56 -5.68
C PRO A 158 0.18 -16.41 -4.18
N GLY A 159 -0.87 -16.50 -3.36
CA GLY A 159 -0.76 -16.29 -1.91
C GLY A 159 -0.55 -14.84 -1.46
N GLY A 160 -0.59 -13.88 -2.38
CA GLY A 160 -0.50 -12.45 -2.09
C GLY A 160 -1.67 -11.94 -1.26
N TYR A 161 -1.51 -10.76 -0.69
CA TYR A 161 -2.44 -10.20 0.29
C TYR A 161 -3.12 -8.92 -0.22
N LEU A 162 -4.40 -8.79 0.10
CA LEU A 162 -5.17 -7.55 -0.02
C LEU A 162 -5.48 -7.01 1.37
N MET A 163 -5.25 -5.71 1.57
CA MET A 163 -5.68 -4.96 2.75
C MET A 163 -6.71 -3.92 2.36
N LEU A 164 -7.84 -3.93 3.06
CA LEU A 164 -8.94 -2.99 2.89
C LEU A 164 -9.00 -1.99 4.06
N GLY A 165 -9.80 -0.95 3.91
CA GLY A 165 -10.17 -0.05 5.00
C GLY A 165 -11.03 -0.75 6.06
N ALA A 166 -11.16 -0.15 7.24
CA ALA A 166 -11.84 -0.78 8.38
C ALA A 166 -13.34 -1.06 8.13
N SER A 167 -13.99 -0.27 7.26
CA SER A 167 -15.40 -0.42 6.89
C SER A 167 -15.61 -1.19 5.58
N GLU A 168 -14.54 -1.74 5.00
CA GLU A 168 -14.58 -2.42 3.69
C GLU A 168 -14.35 -3.91 3.87
N THR A 169 -14.94 -4.73 3.02
CA THR A 169 -14.87 -6.19 3.10
C THR A 169 -14.97 -6.81 1.71
N THR A 170 -14.46 -8.04 1.56
CA THR A 170 -14.73 -8.89 0.39
C THR A 170 -15.96 -9.78 0.57
N PHE A 171 -16.53 -9.80 1.77
CA PHE A 171 -17.69 -10.66 2.10
C PHE A 171 -18.87 -10.36 1.19
N ASN A 172 -19.47 -11.39 0.60
CA ASN A 172 -20.54 -11.33 -0.41
C ASN A 172 -20.18 -10.55 -1.70
N LEU A 173 -18.90 -10.22 -1.91
CA LEU A 173 -18.39 -9.56 -3.11
C LEU A 173 -17.52 -10.47 -3.95
N ASP A 174 -16.53 -11.11 -3.35
CA ASP A 174 -15.56 -11.97 -4.02
C ASP A 174 -15.07 -13.08 -3.09
N ASN A 175 -15.40 -14.33 -3.43
CA ASN A 175 -15.06 -15.52 -2.66
C ASN A 175 -13.63 -16.04 -2.94
N SER A 176 -12.90 -15.44 -3.88
CA SER A 176 -11.52 -15.83 -4.22
C SER A 176 -10.49 -15.35 -3.19
N PHE A 177 -10.95 -14.68 -2.14
CA PHE A 177 -10.12 -14.22 -1.04
C PHE A 177 -10.44 -14.96 0.26
N ALA A 178 -9.43 -15.59 0.86
CA ALA A 178 -9.54 -16.09 2.22
C ALA A 178 -9.36 -14.96 3.23
N ARG A 179 -10.37 -14.72 4.06
CA ARG A 179 -10.26 -13.76 5.16
C ARG A 179 -9.35 -14.34 6.25
N LYS A 180 -8.29 -13.64 6.58
CA LYS A 180 -7.37 -13.98 7.68
C LYS A 180 -7.36 -12.88 8.72
N THR A 181 -7.15 -13.26 9.96
CA THR A 181 -6.89 -12.30 11.05
C THR A 181 -5.44 -12.47 11.48
N VAL A 182 -4.64 -11.43 11.28
CA VAL A 182 -3.26 -11.38 11.75
C VAL A 182 -3.25 -10.43 12.95
N ARG A 183 -3.11 -11.01 14.15
CA ARG A 183 -3.36 -10.34 15.44
C ARG A 183 -4.72 -9.62 15.45
N ASN A 184 -4.77 -8.29 15.41
CA ASN A 184 -6.00 -7.50 15.46
C ASN A 184 -6.42 -6.92 14.10
N THR A 185 -5.88 -7.47 12.99
CA THR A 185 -6.16 -6.95 11.65
C THR A 185 -6.68 -8.00 10.73
N VAL A 186 -7.72 -7.63 10.01
CA VAL A 186 -8.25 -8.42 8.90
C VAL A 186 -7.43 -8.14 7.65
N VAL A 187 -6.97 -9.20 7.03
CA VAL A 187 -6.34 -9.21 5.70
C VAL A 187 -7.01 -10.29 4.85
N TYR A 188 -6.88 -10.16 3.56
CA TYR A 188 -7.49 -11.06 2.61
C TYR A 188 -6.39 -11.70 1.75
N GLN A 189 -6.24 -13.01 1.85
CA GLN A 189 -5.24 -13.73 1.05
C GLN A 189 -5.87 -14.26 -0.23
N ALA A 190 -5.20 -14.00 -1.35
CA ALA A 190 -5.60 -14.56 -2.63
C ALA A 190 -5.51 -16.10 -2.60
N GLN A 191 -6.65 -16.77 -2.79
CA GLN A 191 -6.69 -18.23 -2.88
C GLN A 191 -6.09 -18.70 -4.21
N ALA A 192 -5.49 -19.89 -4.23
CA ALA A 192 -5.15 -20.52 -5.50
C ALA A 192 -6.43 -20.69 -6.33
N ALA A 193 -6.33 -20.47 -7.64
CA ALA A 193 -7.43 -20.82 -8.51
C ALA A 193 -7.71 -22.32 -8.32
N THR A 194 -8.92 -22.67 -7.92
CA THR A 194 -9.35 -24.06 -7.94
C THR A 194 -9.37 -24.50 -9.40
N PRO A 195 -8.73 -25.63 -9.75
CA PRO A 195 -8.68 -26.14 -11.12
C PRO A 195 -10.07 -26.45 -11.67
#